data_14946008e576d8ebb5c6304ec0834786
#
_entry.id   14946008e576d8ebb5c6304ec0834786
#
_cell.length_a   1.000
_cell.length_b   1.000
_cell.length_c   1.000
_cell.angle_alpha   90.00
_cell.angle_beta   90.00
_cell.angle_gamma   90.00
#
_symmetry.space_group_name_H-M   'P 1'
#
loop_
_entity.id
_entity.type
_entity.pdbx_description
1 polymer ?
#
loop_
_entity_poly.entity_id
_entity_poly.type
_entity_poly.pdbx_seq_one_letter_code
_entity_poly.pdbx_strand_id
1 'polypeptide(L)'
;MVDKDFGKRKIKQIAYFGFADAAPNDPLYKEAFDVAKYLTEKGYVAINGGGPGTMRAVSEGAKAGKGTAIGVTFYPKDITNFEGRDPENPIDIEIKTKNYLERTLKLLELGDAYVVFRGGTGTISEFGMAWGLGRLYFGH
;
A
#
# COMPACT_ATOMS: atom_id res chain seq x y z
N MET A 1 -15.96 4.90 18.06
CA MET A 1 -16.29 3.75 18.94
C MET A 1 -15.31 2.62 18.64
N VAL A 2 -14.58 2.17 19.64
CA VAL A 2 -13.64 1.04 19.47
C VAL A 2 -14.47 -0.24 19.42
N ASP A 3 -14.32 -1.01 18.38
CA ASP A 3 -14.90 -2.36 18.29
C ASP A 3 -14.23 -3.24 19.35
N LYS A 4 -15.01 -3.76 20.28
CA LYS A 4 -14.49 -4.65 21.36
C LYS A 4 -13.86 -5.93 20.82
N ASP A 5 -14.14 -6.29 19.58
CA ASP A 5 -13.57 -7.46 18.91
C ASP A 5 -12.35 -7.14 18.03
N PHE A 6 -11.84 -5.91 18.06
CA PHE A 6 -10.74 -5.49 17.20
C PHE A 6 -9.48 -6.33 17.39
N GLY A 7 -9.12 -6.68 18.62
CA GLY A 7 -7.98 -7.56 18.91
C GLY A 7 -8.14 -9.00 18.43
N LYS A 8 -9.33 -9.38 17.94
CA LYS A 8 -9.63 -10.69 17.36
C LYS A 8 -9.78 -10.65 15.85
N ARG A 9 -9.69 -9.46 15.23
CA ARG A 9 -9.83 -9.32 13.78
C ARG A 9 -8.68 -10.03 13.08
N LYS A 10 -9.02 -10.99 12.24
CA LYS A 10 -8.02 -11.72 11.46
C LYS A 10 -7.46 -10.81 10.37
N ILE A 11 -6.13 -10.66 10.32
CA ILE A 11 -5.46 -9.95 9.24
C ILE A 11 -5.70 -10.71 7.92
N LYS A 12 -6.20 -10.01 6.92
CA LYS A 12 -6.45 -10.54 5.57
C LYS A 12 -5.77 -9.71 4.50
N GLN A 13 -5.68 -8.40 4.69
CA GLN A 13 -5.20 -7.42 3.73
C GLN A 13 -4.08 -6.60 4.33
N ILE A 14 -3.00 -6.42 3.58
CA ILE A 14 -1.83 -5.66 4.00
C ILE A 14 -1.65 -4.50 3.02
N ALA A 15 -1.63 -3.27 3.55
CA ALA A 15 -1.31 -2.08 2.78
C ALA A 15 0.19 -1.79 2.85
N TYR A 16 0.77 -1.44 1.70
CA TYR A 16 2.21 -1.21 1.55
C TYR A 16 2.46 0.23 1.15
N PHE A 17 3.41 0.87 1.82
CA PHE A 17 3.84 2.23 1.56
C PHE A 17 5.35 2.25 1.30
N GLY A 18 5.80 3.09 0.38
CA GLY A 18 7.23 3.19 0.07
C GLY A 18 7.54 4.17 -1.06
N PHE A 19 8.79 4.13 -1.51
CA PHE A 19 9.36 5.10 -2.44
C PHE A 19 8.88 4.88 -3.88
N ALA A 20 8.23 5.88 -4.45
CA ALA A 20 7.65 5.82 -5.80
C ALA A 20 8.71 5.82 -6.92
N ASP A 21 9.92 6.31 -6.66
CA ASP A 21 10.98 6.40 -7.67
C ASP A 21 12.00 5.25 -7.61
N ALA A 22 11.73 4.19 -6.86
CA ALA A 22 12.60 3.02 -6.84
C ALA A 22 12.62 2.34 -8.22
N ALA A 23 13.81 2.22 -8.80
CA ALA A 23 13.99 1.54 -10.09
C ALA A 23 13.99 0.02 -9.91
N PRO A 24 13.63 -0.76 -10.95
CA PRO A 24 13.59 -2.23 -10.85
C PRO A 24 14.91 -2.90 -10.44
N ASN A 25 16.05 -2.26 -10.68
CA ASN A 25 17.37 -2.74 -10.24
C ASN A 25 17.80 -2.23 -8.85
N ASP A 26 16.97 -1.41 -8.21
CA ASP A 26 17.24 -0.90 -6.86
C ASP A 26 17.01 -2.00 -5.82
N PRO A 27 17.92 -2.18 -4.83
CA PRO A 27 17.71 -3.12 -3.73
C PRO A 27 16.37 -2.95 -3.01
N LEU A 28 15.87 -1.72 -2.88
CA LEU A 28 14.57 -1.42 -2.29
C LEU A 28 13.41 -2.01 -3.09
N TYR A 29 13.49 -1.95 -4.42
CA TYR A 29 12.49 -2.57 -5.29
C TYR A 29 12.44 -4.08 -5.09
N LYS A 30 13.61 -4.72 -5.07
CA LYS A 30 13.72 -6.15 -4.81
C LYS A 30 13.18 -6.53 -3.44
N GLU A 31 13.50 -5.77 -2.41
CA GLU A 31 12.99 -5.99 -1.05
C GLU A 31 11.46 -5.93 -1.01
N ALA A 32 10.87 -4.90 -1.60
CA ALA A 32 9.43 -4.74 -1.68
C ALA A 32 8.75 -5.91 -2.43
N PHE A 33 9.35 -6.32 -3.54
CA PHE A 33 8.89 -7.50 -4.28
C PHE A 33 8.95 -8.77 -3.42
N ASP A 34 10.08 -9.04 -2.79
CA ASP A 34 10.31 -10.27 -2.02
C ASP A 34 9.35 -10.34 -0.79
N VAL A 35 9.17 -9.23 -0.07
CA VAL A 35 8.26 -9.16 1.07
C VAL A 35 6.81 -9.39 0.64
N ALA A 36 6.38 -8.73 -0.42
CA ALA A 36 5.01 -8.89 -0.93
C ALA A 36 4.76 -10.31 -1.45
N LYS A 37 5.70 -10.89 -2.15
CA LYS A 37 5.63 -12.28 -2.61
C LYS A 37 5.46 -13.23 -1.42
N TYR A 38 6.33 -13.11 -0.41
CA TYR A 38 6.30 -13.96 0.78
C TYR A 38 4.95 -13.87 1.51
N LEU A 39 4.47 -12.65 1.75
CA LEU A 39 3.21 -12.46 2.47
C LEU A 39 2.01 -12.93 1.64
N THR A 40 2.04 -12.73 0.33
CA THR A 40 0.97 -13.22 -0.55
C THR A 40 0.95 -14.75 -0.63
N GLU A 41 2.08 -15.42 -0.61
CA GLU A 41 2.17 -16.88 -0.51
C GLU A 41 1.56 -17.41 0.82
N LYS A 42 1.50 -16.57 1.86
CA LYS A 42 0.81 -16.86 3.13
C LYS A 42 -0.70 -16.58 3.08
N GLY A 43 -1.22 -16.10 1.96
CA GLY A 43 -2.64 -15.86 1.75
C GLY A 43 -3.11 -14.41 2.00
N TYR A 44 -2.20 -13.47 2.23
CA TYR A 44 -2.57 -12.06 2.42
C TYR A 44 -2.75 -11.35 1.08
N VAL A 45 -3.79 -10.53 0.98
CA VAL A 45 -4.00 -9.65 -0.17
C VAL A 45 -3.09 -8.42 -0.04
N ALA A 46 -2.40 -8.06 -1.13
CA ALA A 46 -1.56 -6.87 -1.18
C ALA A 46 -2.37 -5.65 -1.64
N ILE A 47 -2.22 -4.54 -0.94
CA ILE A 47 -2.84 -3.26 -1.29
C ILE A 47 -1.75 -2.20 -1.42
N ASN A 48 -1.80 -1.41 -2.48
CA ASN A 48 -0.88 -0.28 -2.67
C ASN A 48 -1.55 0.87 -3.44
N GLY A 49 -0.81 1.92 -3.68
CA GLY A 49 -1.32 3.10 -4.36
C GLY A 49 -1.40 3.02 -5.89
N GLY A 50 -1.09 1.89 -6.48
CA GLY A 50 -1.16 1.70 -7.93
C GLY A 50 -0.10 2.46 -8.74
N GLY A 51 0.87 3.10 -8.11
CA GLY A 51 1.93 3.86 -8.74
C GLY A 51 3.17 3.04 -9.08
N PRO A 52 4.25 3.72 -9.49
CA PRO A 52 5.53 3.10 -9.80
C PRO A 52 6.35 2.77 -8.54
N GLY A 53 7.57 2.33 -8.74
CA GLY A 53 8.53 2.08 -7.68
C GLY A 53 8.12 0.92 -6.78
N THR A 54 8.17 1.13 -5.46
CA THR A 54 7.81 0.10 -4.49
C THR A 54 6.36 -0.37 -4.64
N MET A 55 5.43 0.47 -5.06
CA MET A 55 4.04 0.08 -5.32
C MET A 55 3.95 -0.97 -6.43
N ARG A 56 4.66 -0.74 -7.54
CA ARG A 56 4.74 -1.72 -8.63
C ARG A 56 5.45 -3.00 -8.18
N ALA A 57 6.56 -2.89 -7.46
CA ALA A 57 7.27 -4.04 -6.93
C ALA A 57 6.39 -4.93 -6.05
N VAL A 58 5.56 -4.32 -5.19
CA VAL A 58 4.59 -5.02 -4.35
C VAL A 58 3.56 -5.78 -5.20
N SER A 59 2.99 -5.16 -6.22
CA SER A 59 2.03 -5.84 -7.10
C SER A 59 2.67 -6.98 -7.88
N GLU A 60 3.87 -6.78 -8.42
CA GLU A 60 4.64 -7.84 -9.10
C GLU A 60 4.95 -8.99 -8.16
N GLY A 61 5.36 -8.70 -6.92
CA GLY A 61 5.59 -9.70 -5.88
C GLY A 61 4.33 -10.48 -5.53
N ALA A 62 3.21 -9.79 -5.36
CA ALA A 62 1.93 -10.44 -5.12
C ALA A 62 1.51 -11.38 -6.26
N LYS A 63 1.72 -10.97 -7.50
CA LYS A 63 1.46 -11.83 -8.67
C LYS A 63 2.39 -13.04 -8.69
N ALA A 64 3.67 -12.86 -8.39
CA ALA A 64 4.64 -13.95 -8.29
C ALA A 64 4.27 -14.94 -7.17
N GLY A 65 3.67 -14.45 -6.08
CA GLY A 65 3.11 -15.26 -4.99
C GLY A 65 1.74 -15.88 -5.29
N LYS A 66 1.23 -15.71 -6.51
CA LYS A 66 -0.07 -16.21 -6.99
C LYS A 66 -1.28 -15.65 -6.21
N GLY A 67 -1.15 -14.43 -5.73
CA GLY A 67 -2.19 -13.75 -4.99
C GLY A 67 -2.78 -12.53 -5.71
N THR A 68 -3.50 -11.73 -4.96
CA THR A 68 -4.24 -10.57 -5.46
C THR A 68 -3.54 -9.27 -5.06
N ALA A 69 -3.42 -8.34 -6.01
CA ALA A 69 -2.96 -6.98 -5.79
C ALA A 69 -4.12 -5.99 -6.04
N ILE A 70 -4.41 -5.16 -5.05
CA ILE A 70 -5.39 -4.08 -5.13
C ILE A 70 -4.65 -2.75 -5.20
N GLY A 71 -4.96 -1.94 -6.19
CA GLY A 71 -4.45 -0.57 -6.32
C GLY A 71 -5.52 0.45 -5.94
N VAL A 72 -5.22 1.35 -5.01
CA VAL A 72 -6.06 2.50 -4.69
C VAL A 72 -5.46 3.72 -5.35
N THR A 73 -6.14 4.27 -6.35
CA THR A 73 -5.58 5.25 -7.27
C THR A 73 -6.36 6.56 -7.27
N PHE A 74 -5.74 7.62 -7.72
CA PHE A 74 -6.42 8.81 -8.20
C PHE A 74 -5.67 9.39 -9.39
N TYR A 75 -6.37 10.18 -10.19
CA TYR A 75 -5.83 10.79 -11.41
C TYR A 75 -5.77 12.29 -11.20
N PRO A 76 -4.60 12.85 -10.82
CA PRO A 76 -4.46 14.28 -10.58
C PRO A 76 -4.59 15.05 -11.88
N LYS A 77 -5.42 16.11 -11.88
CA LYS A 77 -5.61 16.98 -13.06
C LYS A 77 -4.63 18.15 -13.11
N ASP A 78 -4.21 18.63 -11.94
CA ASP A 78 -3.45 19.89 -11.80
C ASP A 78 -2.20 19.76 -10.91
N ILE A 79 -1.68 18.54 -10.74
CA ILE A 79 -0.48 18.27 -9.93
C ILE A 79 0.62 17.74 -10.83
N THR A 80 1.72 18.48 -10.95
CA THR A 80 2.84 18.14 -11.85
C THR A 80 3.88 17.20 -11.21
N ASN A 81 3.89 17.07 -9.89
CA ASN A 81 4.90 16.32 -9.15
C ASN A 81 4.35 15.05 -8.49
N PHE A 82 3.34 14.45 -9.08
CA PHE A 82 2.75 13.22 -8.61
C PHE A 82 2.67 12.20 -9.75
N GLU A 83 3.19 11.01 -9.51
CA GLU A 83 3.35 9.96 -10.53
C GLU A 83 2.02 9.37 -11.00
N GLY A 84 1.00 9.39 -10.15
CA GLY A 84 -0.31 8.83 -10.46
C GLY A 84 -0.30 7.32 -10.61
N ARG A 85 -1.24 6.82 -11.40
CA ARG A 85 -1.37 5.41 -11.76
C ARG A 85 -0.25 5.01 -12.72
N ASP A 86 0.52 3.99 -12.37
CA ASP A 86 1.49 3.39 -13.29
C ASP A 86 0.79 2.30 -14.14
N PRO A 87 0.69 2.46 -15.47
CA PRO A 87 0.08 1.45 -16.34
C PRO A 87 0.78 0.08 -16.30
N GLU A 88 2.05 0.05 -15.93
CA GLU A 88 2.83 -1.19 -15.81
C GLU A 88 2.69 -1.87 -14.44
N ASN A 89 2.05 -1.21 -13.46
CA ASN A 89 1.75 -1.83 -12.17
C ASN A 89 0.60 -2.86 -12.34
N PRO A 90 0.88 -4.17 -12.14
CA PRO A 90 -0.08 -5.24 -12.48
C PRO A 90 -1.12 -5.47 -11.38
N ILE A 91 -1.84 -4.43 -10.99
CA ILE A 91 -2.97 -4.58 -10.06
C ILE A 91 -4.12 -5.36 -10.71
N ASP A 92 -4.78 -6.20 -9.92
CA ASP A 92 -5.95 -6.98 -10.35
C ASP A 92 -7.24 -6.18 -10.18
N ILE A 93 -7.32 -5.41 -9.11
CA ILE A 93 -8.50 -4.60 -8.75
C ILE A 93 -8.05 -3.16 -8.57
N GLU A 94 -8.69 -2.23 -9.27
CA GLU A 94 -8.45 -0.80 -9.10
C GLU A 94 -9.61 -0.14 -8.38
N ILE A 95 -9.31 0.54 -7.28
CA ILE A 95 -10.27 1.38 -6.56
C ILE A 95 -9.89 2.83 -6.83
N LYS A 96 -10.70 3.52 -7.62
CA LYS A 96 -10.47 4.93 -7.97
C LYS A 96 -11.02 5.84 -6.89
N THR A 97 -10.24 6.84 -6.52
CA THR A 97 -10.61 7.88 -5.57
C THR A 97 -10.50 9.26 -6.21
N LYS A 98 -11.06 10.29 -5.57
CA LYS A 98 -11.17 11.63 -6.14
C LYS A 98 -9.93 12.49 -5.96
N ASN A 99 -9.18 12.23 -4.88
CA ASN A 99 -8.00 13.04 -4.53
C ASN A 99 -7.05 12.24 -3.64
N TYR A 100 -5.90 12.86 -3.35
CA TYR A 100 -4.85 12.24 -2.54
C TYR A 100 -5.32 11.86 -1.12
N LEU A 101 -6.12 12.70 -0.47
CA LEU A 101 -6.61 12.43 0.90
C LEU A 101 -7.55 11.23 0.92
N GLU A 102 -8.50 11.19 -0.01
CA GLU A 102 -9.43 10.07 -0.12
C GLU A 102 -8.69 8.75 -0.42
N ARG A 103 -7.66 8.80 -1.28
CA ARG A 103 -6.80 7.65 -1.56
C ARG A 103 -6.09 7.17 -0.30
N THR A 104 -5.46 8.09 0.43
CA THR A 104 -4.74 7.74 1.66
C THR A 104 -5.68 7.15 2.71
N LEU A 105 -6.82 7.77 2.94
CA LEU A 105 -7.83 7.24 3.86
C LEU A 105 -8.31 5.86 3.45
N LYS A 106 -8.52 5.63 2.15
CA LYS A 106 -8.94 4.32 1.63
C LYS A 106 -7.88 3.25 1.83
N LEU A 107 -6.61 3.57 1.62
CA LEU A 107 -5.49 2.66 1.91
C LEU A 107 -5.44 2.26 3.38
N LEU A 108 -5.62 3.24 4.28
CA LEU A 108 -5.63 3.00 5.73
C LEU A 108 -6.85 2.17 6.17
N GLU A 109 -8.02 2.43 5.57
CA GLU A 109 -9.26 1.71 5.87
C GLU A 109 -9.22 0.24 5.43
N LEU A 110 -8.67 -0.03 4.24
CA LEU A 110 -8.62 -1.37 3.68
C LEU A 110 -7.54 -2.25 4.31
N GLY A 111 -6.42 -1.66 4.73
CA GLY A 111 -5.33 -2.41 5.36
C GLY A 111 -5.69 -2.87 6.77
N ASP A 112 -5.56 -4.16 7.03
CA ASP A 112 -5.62 -4.70 8.39
C ASP A 112 -4.26 -4.60 9.09
N ALA A 113 -3.19 -4.53 8.32
CA ALA A 113 -1.81 -4.29 8.73
C ALA A 113 -1.08 -3.47 7.66
N TYR A 114 0.04 -2.88 8.04
CA TYR A 114 0.80 -2.00 7.16
C TYR A 114 2.26 -2.41 7.11
N VAL A 115 2.82 -2.45 5.91
CA VAL A 115 4.25 -2.62 5.67
C VAL A 115 4.77 -1.31 5.08
N VAL A 116 5.76 -0.72 5.73
CA VAL A 116 6.31 0.57 5.34
C VAL A 116 7.78 0.40 4.97
N PHE A 117 8.09 0.67 3.71
CA PHE A 117 9.47 0.78 3.24
C PHE A 117 9.93 2.23 3.34
N ARG A 118 11.23 2.48 3.27
CA ARG A 118 11.72 3.86 3.19
C ARG A 118 11.10 4.57 1.98
N GLY A 119 10.87 5.86 2.10
CA GLY A 119 10.27 6.65 1.04
C GLY A 119 10.33 8.13 1.30
N GLY A 120 9.58 8.89 0.52
CA GLY A 120 9.50 10.33 0.60
C GLY A 120 8.39 10.85 1.52
N THR A 121 7.95 12.06 1.24
CA THR A 121 6.93 12.77 2.04
C THR A 121 5.59 12.02 2.10
N GLY A 122 5.17 11.39 1.01
CA GLY A 122 3.95 10.58 0.96
C GLY A 122 4.03 9.40 1.92
N THR A 123 5.12 8.65 1.89
CA THR A 123 5.33 7.49 2.78
C THR A 123 5.36 7.91 4.24
N ILE A 124 6.02 9.04 4.58
CA ILE A 124 6.07 9.56 5.94
C ILE A 124 4.67 9.96 6.42
N SER A 125 3.87 10.61 5.59
CA SER A 125 2.50 11.01 5.94
C SER A 125 1.59 9.80 6.16
N GLU A 126 1.68 8.81 5.29
CA GLU A 126 0.92 7.55 5.40
C GLU A 126 1.30 6.76 6.66
N PHE A 127 2.60 6.64 6.93
CA PHE A 127 3.11 6.02 8.16
C PHE A 127 2.63 6.76 9.41
N GLY A 128 2.74 8.08 9.43
CA GLY A 128 2.30 8.91 10.56
C GLY A 128 0.81 8.75 10.86
N MET A 129 -0.03 8.72 9.82
CA MET A 129 -1.47 8.48 9.97
C MET A 129 -1.76 7.06 10.47
N ALA A 130 -1.13 6.05 9.92
CA ALA A 130 -1.31 4.66 10.36
C ALA A 130 -0.92 4.49 11.84
N TRP A 131 0.22 5.06 12.23
CA TRP A 131 0.69 5.04 13.61
C TRP A 131 -0.22 5.83 14.55
N GLY A 132 -0.63 7.02 14.15
CA GLY A 132 -1.56 7.85 14.93
C GLY A 132 -2.90 7.16 15.16
N LEU A 133 -3.49 6.57 14.13
CA LEU A 133 -4.73 5.81 14.23
C LEU A 133 -4.56 4.56 15.11
N GLY A 134 -3.47 3.85 14.95
CA GLY A 134 -3.13 2.70 15.79
C GLY A 134 -3.11 3.06 17.27
N ARG A 135 -2.41 4.14 17.62
CA ARG A 135 -2.34 4.63 19.00
C ARG A 135 -3.68 5.08 19.56
N LEU A 136 -4.47 5.82 18.76
CA LEU A 136 -5.75 6.39 19.20
C LEU A 136 -6.82 5.31 19.42
N TYR A 137 -6.86 4.32 18.54
CA TYR A 137 -7.93 3.33 18.54
C TYR A 137 -7.52 1.98 19.13
N PHE A 138 -6.22 1.68 19.18
CA PHE A 138 -5.71 0.36 19.62
C PHE A 138 -4.77 0.42 20.82
N GLY A 139 -4.43 1.61 21.31
CA GLY A 139 -3.70 1.80 22.57
C GLY A 139 -2.20 1.49 22.52
N HIS A 140 -1.58 1.50 21.35
CA HIS A 140 -0.15 1.19 21.18
C HIS A 140 0.71 2.43 20.96
#